data_afd3c50f591b19506c1120e414aabe3f
#
_entry.id   afd3c50f591b19506c1120e414aabe3f
#
_cell.length_a   1.000
_cell.length_b   1.000
_cell.length_c   1.000
_cell.angle_alpha   90.00
_cell.angle_beta   90.00
_cell.angle_gamma   90.00
#
_symmetry.space_group_name_H-M   'P 1'
#
loop_
_entity.id
_entity.type
_entity.pdbx_description
1 polymer ?
#
loop_
_entity_poly.entity_id
_entity_poly.type
_entity_poly.pdbx_seq_one_letter_code
_entity_poly.pdbx_strand_id
1 'polypeptide(L)'
;QLYPNLVKNGVARLDSIVTVVDALRLRDEFSCGNDLSHRVPKEEDLASLVIQQIEFCNTILLNKASEISKLELENVERVIREIQPCARIVTCDFCDVDLDILLNVNAFDMEKVATSAQWFRKMEEHIEDSDLEHPEHHHHNEHGCCSHSSHEHCSSAGHSHGIENDEVGEALEYGISTFVYQRRRPFNMVEFDQFIARFYPKNVIRSKGLCYFSTERDMCYLFEQAGKQVSLTQAGQWYATMPQEEFDNFKKENPSIMNDWDDTYGDRMQKIVFIGQNMDRAAIEKLLDDCLESK
;
A
#
# COMPACT_ATOMS: atom_id res chain seq x y z
N GLN A 1 22.15 2.28 -15.88
CA GLN A 1 22.39 1.66 -17.20
C GLN A 1 23.63 0.73 -17.24
N LEU A 2 24.56 0.84 -16.28
CA LEU A 2 25.74 -0.06 -16.18
C LEU A 2 25.40 -1.41 -15.53
N TYR A 3 24.44 -1.43 -14.61
CA TYR A 3 24.09 -2.60 -13.81
C TYR A 3 23.69 -3.84 -14.63
N PRO A 4 22.78 -3.77 -15.63
CA PRO A 4 22.40 -4.96 -16.40
C PRO A 4 23.56 -5.64 -17.09
N ASN A 5 24.53 -4.87 -17.58
CA ASN A 5 25.71 -5.41 -18.26
C ASN A 5 26.67 -6.10 -17.28
N LEU A 6 26.88 -5.55 -16.08
CA LEU A 6 27.74 -6.14 -15.05
C LEU A 6 27.15 -7.46 -14.53
N VAL A 7 25.84 -7.50 -14.30
CA VAL A 7 25.16 -8.72 -13.86
C VAL A 7 25.14 -9.78 -14.96
N LYS A 8 24.82 -9.39 -16.20
CA LYS A 8 24.77 -10.30 -17.35
C LYS A 8 26.12 -10.97 -17.62
N ASN A 9 27.21 -10.25 -17.35
CA ASN A 9 28.58 -10.75 -17.53
C ASN A 9 29.11 -11.46 -16.27
N GLY A 10 28.32 -11.61 -15.22
CA GLY A 10 28.73 -12.28 -13.98
C GLY A 10 29.81 -11.53 -13.17
N VAL A 11 30.02 -10.24 -13.45
CA VAL A 11 31.05 -9.42 -12.80
C VAL A 11 30.56 -8.86 -11.46
N ALA A 12 29.27 -8.57 -11.35
CA ALA A 12 28.67 -8.02 -10.13
C ALA A 12 27.26 -8.57 -9.94
N ARG A 13 26.79 -8.57 -8.69
CA ARG A 13 25.39 -8.77 -8.35
C ARG A 13 24.89 -7.58 -7.52
N LEU A 14 23.62 -7.27 -7.62
CA LEU A 14 22.98 -6.34 -6.70
C LEU A 14 22.71 -7.09 -5.38
N ASP A 15 23.30 -6.62 -4.31
CA ASP A 15 23.25 -7.27 -3.00
C ASP A 15 22.09 -6.73 -2.14
N SER A 16 21.92 -5.41 -2.13
CA SER A 16 20.82 -4.72 -1.45
C SER A 16 20.59 -3.34 -2.06
N ILE A 17 19.41 -2.77 -1.81
CA ILE A 17 19.10 -1.36 -2.03
C ILE A 17 19.03 -0.69 -0.67
N VAL A 18 19.90 0.29 -0.45
CA VAL A 18 20.00 1.04 0.81
C VAL A 18 19.53 2.47 0.58
N THR A 19 18.55 2.90 1.34
CA THR A 19 18.05 4.29 1.33
C THR A 19 18.51 4.99 2.60
N VAL A 20 19.10 6.19 2.44
CA VAL A 20 19.44 7.05 3.57
C VAL A 20 18.33 8.08 3.76
N VAL A 21 17.71 8.07 4.93
CA VAL A 21 16.64 9.00 5.32
C VAL A 21 17.15 9.90 6.42
N ASP A 22 17.05 11.22 6.22
CA ASP A 22 17.39 12.22 7.24
C ASP A 22 16.20 12.36 8.21
N ALA A 23 16.35 11.86 9.43
CA ALA A 23 15.30 11.84 10.44
C ALA A 23 14.86 13.27 10.84
N LEU A 24 15.81 14.20 10.98
CA LEU A 24 15.53 15.60 11.30
C LEU A 24 14.70 16.25 10.19
N ARG A 25 15.08 16.02 8.93
CA ARG A 25 14.38 16.54 7.78
C ARG A 25 12.98 15.93 7.64
N LEU A 26 12.85 14.63 7.86
CA LEU A 26 11.55 13.96 7.81
C LEU A 26 10.61 14.48 8.89
N ARG A 27 11.12 14.78 10.08
CA ARG A 27 10.38 15.46 11.14
C ARG A 27 9.95 16.86 10.72
N ASP A 28 10.87 17.70 10.23
CA ASP A 28 10.63 19.14 9.99
C ASP A 28 9.79 19.39 8.74
N GLU A 29 10.07 18.69 7.65
CA GLU A 29 9.33 18.88 6.39
C GLU A 29 7.99 18.15 6.39
N PHE A 30 7.88 17.07 7.14
CA PHE A 30 6.68 16.24 7.18
C PHE A 30 5.96 16.32 8.53
N SER A 31 6.43 17.17 9.47
CA SER A 31 5.90 17.33 10.85
C SER A 31 5.57 15.97 11.48
N CYS A 32 6.51 15.03 11.43
CA CYS A 32 6.28 13.61 11.72
C CYS A 32 5.10 13.02 10.92
N GLY A 33 4.88 13.47 9.69
CA GLY A 33 3.78 13.07 8.82
C GLY A 33 2.62 14.08 8.68
N ASN A 34 2.58 15.16 9.47
CA ASN A 34 1.45 16.10 9.50
C ASN A 34 1.46 17.12 8.35
N ASP A 35 2.59 17.41 7.71
CA ASP A 35 2.74 18.53 6.77
C ASP A 35 3.19 18.12 5.35
N LEU A 36 2.91 16.90 4.94
CA LEU A 36 3.12 16.50 3.54
C LEU A 36 2.29 17.30 2.53
N SER A 37 1.44 18.22 3.03
CA SER A 37 0.44 18.93 2.24
C SER A 37 0.60 20.45 2.16
N HIS A 38 1.47 21.13 2.91
CA HIS A 38 1.30 22.55 3.18
C HIS A 38 2.40 23.52 2.70
N ARG A 39 3.32 23.17 1.80
CA ARG A 39 4.29 24.16 1.29
C ARG A 39 4.16 24.48 -0.19
N VAL A 40 4.31 25.80 -0.45
CA VAL A 40 4.35 26.48 -1.75
C VAL A 40 5.39 25.85 -2.68
N PRO A 41 5.09 25.69 -3.99
CA PRO A 41 5.95 24.96 -4.91
C PRO A 41 7.19 25.79 -5.26
N LYS A 42 8.35 25.39 -4.75
CA LYS A 42 9.63 26.00 -5.16
C LYS A 42 10.82 25.06 -5.31
N GLU A 43 10.69 23.78 -5.00
CA GLU A 43 11.69 22.76 -5.33
C GLU A 43 10.94 21.51 -5.80
N GLU A 44 11.46 20.87 -6.85
CA GLU A 44 10.99 19.61 -7.39
C GLU A 44 10.67 18.67 -6.24
N ASP A 45 9.50 18.07 -6.28
CA ASP A 45 8.80 17.43 -5.17
C ASP A 45 9.66 16.39 -4.44
N LEU A 46 10.51 16.88 -3.57
CA LEU A 46 11.43 16.08 -2.78
C LEU A 46 10.70 15.05 -1.91
N ALA A 47 9.49 15.40 -1.46
CA ALA A 47 8.64 14.50 -0.71
C ALA A 47 8.30 13.24 -1.51
N SER A 48 7.91 13.43 -2.78
CA SER A 48 7.63 12.33 -3.69
C SER A 48 8.85 11.43 -3.90
N LEU A 49 10.02 12.04 -4.07
CA LEU A 49 11.26 11.29 -4.27
C LEU A 49 11.62 10.47 -3.04
N VAL A 50 11.50 11.05 -1.83
CA VAL A 50 11.79 10.35 -0.57
C VAL A 50 10.84 9.17 -0.37
N ILE A 51 9.54 9.37 -0.62
CA ILE A 51 8.53 8.30 -0.54
C ILE A 51 8.89 7.15 -1.50
N GLN A 52 9.19 7.47 -2.77
CA GLN A 52 9.57 6.48 -3.77
C GLN A 52 10.85 5.72 -3.39
N GLN A 53 11.83 6.41 -2.81
CA GLN A 53 13.07 5.76 -2.34
C GLN A 53 12.81 4.83 -1.15
N ILE A 54 11.90 5.20 -0.26
CA ILE A 54 11.49 4.35 0.87
C ILE A 54 10.74 3.11 0.38
N GLU A 55 9.84 3.25 -0.61
CA GLU A 55 9.05 2.13 -1.14
C GLU A 55 9.91 0.99 -1.71
N PHE A 56 11.06 1.32 -2.33
CA PHE A 56 11.87 0.36 -3.09
C PHE A 56 13.25 0.16 -2.47
N CYS A 57 13.31 -0.19 -1.19
CA CYS A 57 14.58 -0.48 -0.52
C CYS A 57 14.51 -1.75 0.34
N ASN A 58 15.69 -2.30 0.63
CA ASN A 58 15.85 -3.42 1.56
C ASN A 58 16.25 -2.94 2.96
N THR A 59 17.03 -1.84 3.00
CA THR A 59 17.57 -1.27 4.24
C THR A 59 17.41 0.24 4.22
N ILE A 60 16.99 0.81 5.33
CA ILE A 60 16.88 2.24 5.56
C ILE A 60 17.86 2.61 6.66
N LEU A 61 18.80 3.51 6.34
CA LEU A 61 19.61 4.18 7.33
C LEU A 61 18.88 5.45 7.76
N LEU A 62 18.30 5.42 8.95
CA LEU A 62 17.64 6.58 9.55
C LEU A 62 18.69 7.43 10.24
N ASN A 63 19.24 8.36 9.46
CA ASN A 63 20.39 9.18 9.84
C ASN A 63 19.98 10.43 10.63
N LYS A 64 20.89 11.00 11.41
CA LYS A 64 20.68 12.10 12.36
C LYS A 64 19.67 11.76 13.46
N ALA A 65 19.65 10.50 13.87
CA ALA A 65 18.72 10.02 14.88
C ALA A 65 18.91 10.71 16.24
N SER A 66 20.13 11.11 16.58
CA SER A 66 20.42 11.83 17.82
C SER A 66 19.96 13.30 17.84
N GLU A 67 19.61 13.87 16.66
CA GLU A 67 19.18 15.27 16.54
C GLU A 67 17.68 15.47 16.83
N ILE A 68 16.93 14.40 17.02
CA ILE A 68 15.50 14.43 17.35
C ILE A 68 15.22 13.65 18.65
N SER A 69 14.10 13.95 19.29
CA SER A 69 13.70 13.23 20.49
C SER A 69 13.30 11.79 20.19
N LYS A 70 13.35 10.92 21.19
CA LYS A 70 12.97 9.51 21.04
C LYS A 70 11.54 9.36 20.53
N LEU A 71 10.60 10.17 21.02
CA LEU A 71 9.22 10.13 20.58
C LEU A 71 9.05 10.55 19.10
N GLU A 72 9.77 11.57 18.67
CA GLU A 72 9.78 11.99 17.25
C GLU A 72 10.40 10.91 16.36
N LEU A 73 11.47 10.24 16.83
CA LEU A 73 12.10 9.15 16.10
C LEU A 73 11.14 7.97 15.91
N GLU A 74 10.45 7.56 16.97
CA GLU A 74 9.42 6.53 16.91
C GLU A 74 8.30 6.89 15.92
N ASN A 75 7.88 8.15 15.87
CA ASN A 75 6.88 8.63 14.91
C ASN A 75 7.39 8.55 13.46
N VAL A 76 8.63 8.98 13.24
CA VAL A 76 9.28 8.87 11.91
C VAL A 76 9.37 7.41 11.46
N GLU A 77 9.78 6.50 12.35
CA GLU A 77 9.87 5.08 12.06
C GLU A 77 8.51 4.50 11.69
N ARG A 78 7.43 4.89 12.36
CA ARG A 78 6.07 4.45 12.03
C ARG A 78 5.62 4.90 10.65
N VAL A 79 5.85 6.18 10.30
CA VAL A 79 5.57 6.68 8.94
C VAL A 79 6.29 5.85 7.90
N ILE A 80 7.56 5.54 8.14
CA ILE A 80 8.36 4.70 7.24
C ILE A 80 7.76 3.29 7.15
N ARG A 81 7.33 2.68 8.25
CA ARG A 81 6.72 1.35 8.29
C ARG A 81 5.41 1.27 7.53
N GLU A 82 4.59 2.32 7.56
CA GLU A 82 3.35 2.39 6.77
C GLU A 82 3.62 2.48 5.25
N ILE A 83 4.77 3.00 4.84
CA ILE A 83 5.16 3.05 3.43
C ILE A 83 5.84 1.74 3.03
N GLN A 84 6.79 1.26 3.87
CA GLN A 84 7.63 0.10 3.62
C GLN A 84 7.76 -0.79 4.86
N PRO A 85 6.85 -1.75 5.06
CA PRO A 85 6.84 -2.58 6.27
C PRO A 85 8.00 -3.58 6.35
N CYS A 86 8.59 -3.96 5.22
CA CYS A 86 9.55 -5.07 5.15
C CYS A 86 11.02 -4.63 5.25
N ALA A 87 11.34 -3.35 5.00
CA ALA A 87 12.72 -2.88 5.03
C ALA A 87 13.32 -2.91 6.44
N ARG A 88 14.58 -3.27 6.53
CA ARG A 88 15.34 -3.15 7.78
C ARG A 88 15.63 -1.68 8.07
N ILE A 89 15.20 -1.15 9.22
CA ILE A 89 15.54 0.21 9.66
C ILE A 89 16.74 0.12 10.63
N VAL A 90 17.74 0.96 10.39
CA VAL A 90 18.93 1.12 11.23
C VAL A 90 19.08 2.59 11.53
N THR A 91 18.95 2.96 12.81
CA THR A 91 19.20 4.33 13.30
C THR A 91 20.68 4.59 13.39
N CYS A 92 21.13 5.75 12.92
CA CYS A 92 22.54 6.13 12.94
C CYS A 92 22.73 7.64 12.94
N ASP A 93 23.95 8.07 13.14
CA ASP A 93 24.40 9.44 12.93
C ASP A 93 25.61 9.40 12.01
N PHE A 94 25.70 10.40 11.12
CA PHE A 94 26.75 10.48 10.08
C PHE A 94 26.86 9.23 9.18
N CYS A 95 25.80 8.43 9.10
CA CYS A 95 25.78 7.12 8.42
C CYS A 95 26.85 6.15 8.98
N ASP A 96 27.25 6.33 10.23
CA ASP A 96 28.19 5.44 10.90
C ASP A 96 27.49 4.15 11.33
N VAL A 97 27.68 3.12 10.53
CA VAL A 97 27.11 1.78 10.72
C VAL A 97 28.14 0.72 10.35
N ASP A 98 28.00 -0.44 10.94
CA ASP A 98 28.83 -1.59 10.60
C ASP A 98 28.60 -1.98 9.12
N LEU A 99 29.67 -2.13 8.36
CA LEU A 99 29.61 -2.49 6.94
C LEU A 99 28.96 -3.86 6.69
N ASP A 100 29.01 -4.76 7.66
CA ASP A 100 28.34 -6.06 7.58
C ASP A 100 26.82 -5.95 7.56
N ILE A 101 26.27 -4.78 7.91
CA ILE A 101 24.83 -4.47 7.77
C ILE A 101 24.48 -4.15 6.32
N LEU A 102 25.42 -3.65 5.54
CA LEU A 102 25.21 -3.10 4.19
C LEU A 102 25.76 -3.99 3.07
N LEU A 103 26.83 -4.70 3.36
CA LEU A 103 27.59 -5.46 2.35
C LEU A 103 27.41 -6.97 2.55
N ASN A 104 27.28 -7.68 1.45
CA ASN A 104 27.15 -9.13 1.40
C ASN A 104 25.97 -9.71 2.20
N VAL A 105 24.89 -8.91 2.29
CA VAL A 105 23.66 -9.27 3.04
C VAL A 105 22.69 -10.14 2.26
N ASN A 106 22.86 -10.26 0.92
CA ASN A 106 21.98 -11.04 0.03
C ASN A 106 20.49 -10.63 0.13
N ALA A 107 20.22 -9.37 0.42
CA ALA A 107 18.87 -8.92 0.67
C ALA A 107 18.09 -8.58 -0.61
N PHE A 108 18.79 -8.37 -1.73
CA PHE A 108 18.13 -8.00 -2.98
C PHE A 108 17.49 -9.21 -3.65
N ASP A 109 16.19 -9.12 -3.83
CA ASP A 109 15.36 -9.98 -4.62
C ASP A 109 14.37 -9.06 -5.37
N MET A 110 14.40 -9.07 -6.70
CA MET A 110 13.61 -8.15 -7.51
C MET A 110 12.10 -8.28 -7.22
N GLU A 111 11.63 -9.51 -7.10
CA GLU A 111 10.22 -9.80 -6.85
C GLU A 111 9.82 -9.33 -5.45
N LYS A 112 10.60 -9.66 -4.44
CA LYS A 112 10.35 -9.22 -3.07
C LYS A 112 10.43 -7.71 -2.90
N VAL A 113 11.39 -7.03 -3.53
CA VAL A 113 11.49 -5.56 -3.48
C VAL A 113 10.30 -4.90 -4.16
N ALA A 114 9.91 -5.41 -5.34
CA ALA A 114 8.77 -4.86 -6.08
C ALA A 114 7.44 -5.02 -5.33
N THR A 115 7.30 -6.08 -4.51
CA THR A 115 6.06 -6.41 -3.79
C THR A 115 6.08 -6.01 -2.31
N SER A 116 7.19 -5.47 -1.80
CA SER A 116 7.36 -5.16 -0.38
C SER A 116 6.65 -3.90 0.10
N ALA A 117 6.39 -2.96 -0.80
CA ALA A 117 5.71 -1.72 -0.46
C ALA A 117 4.26 -1.98 0.04
N GLN A 118 3.84 -1.24 1.06
CA GLN A 118 2.54 -1.45 1.70
C GLN A 118 1.37 -1.38 0.72
N TRP A 119 1.41 -0.45 -0.25
CA TRP A 119 0.36 -0.33 -1.25
C TRP A 119 0.21 -1.60 -2.10
N PHE A 120 1.32 -2.29 -2.44
CA PHE A 120 1.27 -3.52 -3.22
C PHE A 120 0.66 -4.66 -2.39
N ARG A 121 1.09 -4.83 -1.14
CA ARG A 121 0.55 -5.83 -0.22
C ARG A 121 -0.96 -5.66 -0.04
N LYS A 122 -1.41 -4.42 0.17
CA LYS A 122 -2.85 -4.12 0.27
C LYS A 122 -3.62 -4.33 -1.03
N MET A 123 -2.95 -4.22 -2.19
CA MET A 123 -3.56 -4.57 -3.48
C MET A 123 -3.77 -6.08 -3.65
N GLU A 124 -2.90 -6.91 -3.08
CA GLU A 124 -3.00 -8.36 -3.16
C GLU A 124 -3.94 -8.96 -2.11
N GLU A 125 -4.16 -8.26 -0.98
CA GLU A 125 -5.13 -8.70 0.02
C GLU A 125 -6.53 -8.77 -0.63
N HIS A 126 -7.13 -9.96 -0.61
CA HIS A 126 -8.55 -10.12 -0.94
C HIS A 126 -9.35 -9.46 0.18
N ILE A 127 -10.12 -8.45 -0.16
CA ILE A 127 -11.11 -7.90 0.78
C ILE A 127 -12.21 -8.97 0.83
N GLU A 128 -12.22 -9.77 1.89
CA GLU A 128 -13.38 -10.61 2.20
C GLU A 128 -14.58 -9.68 2.26
N ASP A 129 -15.64 -10.02 1.53
CA ASP A 129 -16.88 -9.25 1.36
C ASP A 129 -17.59 -9.02 2.71
N SER A 130 -17.07 -8.11 3.53
CA SER A 130 -17.75 -7.68 4.75
C SER A 130 -18.69 -6.48 4.55
N ASP A 131 -18.73 -5.91 3.33
CA ASP A 131 -19.50 -4.68 3.04
C ASP A 131 -20.58 -4.85 1.94
N LEU A 132 -21.00 -6.06 1.64
CA LEU A 132 -22.25 -6.26 0.90
C LEU A 132 -23.40 -6.19 1.90
N GLU A 133 -24.09 -5.06 1.91
CA GLU A 133 -25.38 -4.90 2.59
C GLU A 133 -26.34 -6.04 2.23
N HIS A 134 -26.48 -7.00 3.14
CA HIS A 134 -27.60 -7.91 3.11
C HIS A 134 -28.83 -7.19 3.68
N PRO A 135 -29.96 -7.10 2.97
CA PRO A 135 -31.20 -6.65 3.54
C PRO A 135 -31.63 -7.64 4.62
N GLU A 136 -31.91 -7.11 5.79
CA GLU A 136 -32.36 -7.83 6.99
C GLU A 136 -33.52 -8.78 6.65
N HIS A 137 -33.31 -10.08 6.82
CA HIS A 137 -34.37 -11.02 7.07
C HIS A 137 -34.29 -11.51 8.52
N HIS A 138 -35.14 -10.92 9.36
CA HIS A 138 -35.46 -11.42 10.68
C HIS A 138 -36.05 -12.83 10.57
N HIS A 139 -35.37 -13.82 11.13
CA HIS A 139 -36.02 -15.04 11.61
C HIS A 139 -35.63 -15.28 13.06
N HIS A 140 -36.62 -14.99 13.94
CA HIS A 140 -36.65 -15.55 15.27
C HIS A 140 -36.72 -17.07 15.19
N ASN A 141 -35.89 -17.76 15.95
CA ASN A 141 -36.28 -18.99 16.62
C ASN A 141 -35.45 -19.23 17.87
N GLU A 142 -36.18 -19.30 18.97
CA GLU A 142 -35.79 -19.68 20.33
C GLU A 142 -35.53 -21.21 20.40
N HIS A 143 -34.88 -21.55 21.52
CA HIS A 143 -34.63 -22.86 22.17
C HIS A 143 -33.23 -23.41 21.97
N GLY A 144 -32.48 -23.75 23.01
CA GLY A 144 -32.72 -24.05 24.38
C GLY A 144 -31.47 -24.80 24.89
N CYS A 145 -31.21 -24.65 26.17
CA CYS A 145 -30.24 -25.30 27.07
C CYS A 145 -29.64 -26.66 26.73
N CYS A 146 -28.40 -26.90 27.13
CA CYS A 146 -27.94 -27.75 28.23
C CYS A 146 -26.43 -28.00 28.23
N SER A 147 -25.80 -27.61 29.21
CA SER A 147 -24.82 -28.07 30.22
C SER A 147 -24.16 -29.46 30.06
N HIS A 148 -22.91 -29.45 30.54
CA HIS A 148 -22.05 -30.43 31.21
C HIS A 148 -20.79 -30.79 30.45
N SER A 149 -19.68 -30.46 30.97
CA SER A 149 -18.76 -30.87 32.05
C SER A 149 -17.58 -31.72 31.56
N SER A 150 -16.40 -31.18 31.89
CA SER A 150 -15.16 -31.81 32.37
C SER A 150 -14.47 -32.93 31.57
N HIS A 151 -13.21 -32.75 31.25
CA HIS A 151 -11.98 -33.35 31.83
C HIS A 151 -10.75 -33.16 30.92
N GLU A 152 -9.76 -32.51 31.48
CA GLU A 152 -8.33 -32.77 31.66
C GLU A 152 -7.46 -33.44 30.57
N HIS A 153 -6.29 -32.75 30.43
CA HIS A 153 -4.92 -33.22 30.11
C HIS A 153 -4.56 -33.61 28.68
N CYS A 154 -3.67 -32.90 28.03
CA CYS A 154 -2.24 -32.99 28.10
C CYS A 154 -1.52 -31.99 27.19
N SER A 155 -0.45 -31.49 27.74
CA SER A 155 0.59 -30.65 27.18
C SER A 155 1.22 -31.17 25.86
N SER A 156 1.44 -30.26 24.91
CA SER A 156 2.78 -30.09 24.33
C SER A 156 2.86 -28.82 23.50
N ALA A 157 3.96 -28.12 23.70
CA ALA A 157 4.30 -26.81 23.20
C ALA A 157 4.42 -26.76 21.68
N GLY A 158 3.79 -25.76 21.09
CA GLY A 158 4.06 -25.28 19.75
C GLY A 158 3.68 -23.79 19.73
N HIS A 159 4.64 -22.93 20.05
CA HIS A 159 4.46 -21.49 19.92
C HIS A 159 4.44 -21.14 18.43
N SER A 160 3.26 -21.02 17.86
CA SER A 160 3.03 -20.15 16.72
C SER A 160 2.59 -18.80 17.28
N HIS A 161 3.49 -17.83 17.32
CA HIS A 161 3.10 -16.44 17.55
C HIS A 161 2.23 -16.01 16.39
N GLY A 162 0.93 -15.95 16.63
CA GLY A 162 0.01 -15.15 15.84
C GLY A 162 0.37 -13.68 16.04
N ILE A 163 0.95 -13.09 15.03
CA ILE A 163 1.11 -11.62 14.91
C ILE A 163 -0.22 -11.14 14.32
N GLU A 164 -1.26 -11.09 15.13
CA GLU A 164 -2.54 -10.50 14.76
C GLU A 164 -3.08 -9.77 15.98
N ASN A 165 -3.16 -8.46 15.89
CA ASN A 165 -3.94 -7.48 16.66
C ASN A 165 -3.20 -6.35 17.39
N ASP A 166 -1.88 -6.35 17.56
CA ASP A 166 -1.21 -5.21 18.23
C ASP A 166 -0.88 -4.06 17.27
N GLU A 167 -0.66 -4.32 15.98
CA GLU A 167 -0.30 -3.28 14.98
C GLU A 167 -1.44 -2.31 14.66
N VAL A 168 -2.70 -2.76 14.70
CA VAL A 168 -3.88 -1.90 14.44
C VAL A 168 -4.12 -0.91 15.58
N GLY A 169 -3.78 -1.27 16.82
CA GLY A 169 -3.97 -0.42 17.99
C GLY A 169 -2.97 0.74 18.07
N GLU A 170 -1.72 0.51 17.72
CA GLU A 170 -0.65 1.51 17.80
C GLU A 170 -0.67 2.52 16.64
N ALA A 171 -1.04 2.08 15.41
CA ALA A 171 -1.20 2.98 14.26
C ALA A 171 -2.33 4.01 14.50
N LEU A 172 -3.39 3.62 15.20
CA LEU A 172 -4.49 4.52 15.55
C LEU A 172 -4.09 5.59 16.57
N GLU A 173 -3.12 5.34 17.45
CA GLU A 173 -2.68 6.31 18.46
C GLU A 173 -2.01 7.55 17.84
N TYR A 174 -1.38 7.40 16.65
CA TYR A 174 -0.71 8.49 15.92
C TYR A 174 -1.45 8.92 14.64
N GLY A 175 -2.63 8.36 14.40
CA GLY A 175 -3.52 8.76 13.32
C GLY A 175 -3.04 8.38 11.92
N ILE A 176 -1.97 7.58 11.77
CA ILE A 176 -1.56 7.05 10.45
C ILE A 176 -2.37 5.80 10.18
N SER A 177 -2.93 5.72 8.98
CA SER A 177 -3.77 4.60 8.57
C SER A 177 -3.63 4.29 7.08
N THR A 178 -4.04 3.09 6.72
CA THR A 178 -4.08 2.60 5.34
C THR A 178 -5.44 1.99 5.08
N PHE A 179 -6.05 2.31 3.95
CA PHE A 179 -7.26 1.64 3.49
C PHE A 179 -7.26 1.46 1.98
N VAL A 180 -8.09 0.54 1.51
CA VAL A 180 -8.30 0.28 0.08
C VAL A 180 -9.69 0.75 -0.31
N TYR A 181 -9.74 1.59 -1.35
CA TYR A 181 -10.98 1.91 -2.06
C TYR A 181 -11.16 0.92 -3.20
N GLN A 182 -12.27 0.20 -3.21
CA GLN A 182 -12.56 -0.77 -4.26
C GLN A 182 -14.00 -0.62 -4.76
N ARG A 183 -14.15 -0.47 -6.09
CA ARG A 183 -15.46 -0.40 -6.78
C ARG A 183 -15.34 -1.01 -8.16
N ARG A 184 -16.44 -1.51 -8.71
CA ARG A 184 -16.47 -2.10 -10.05
C ARG A 184 -16.82 -1.11 -11.16
N ARG A 185 -17.65 -0.12 -10.89
CA ARG A 185 -18.05 0.87 -11.89
C ARG A 185 -16.87 1.74 -12.35
N PRO A 186 -16.81 2.12 -13.65
CA PRO A 186 -15.77 3.03 -14.14
C PRO A 186 -15.92 4.42 -13.55
N PHE A 187 -14.81 5.14 -13.47
CA PHE A 187 -14.84 6.57 -13.19
C PHE A 187 -15.26 7.37 -14.42
N ASN A 188 -15.96 8.48 -14.20
CA ASN A 188 -16.04 9.57 -15.14
C ASN A 188 -14.72 10.35 -15.10
N MET A 189 -14.04 10.46 -16.23
CA MET A 189 -12.72 11.08 -16.30
C MET A 189 -12.73 12.55 -15.86
N VAL A 190 -13.78 13.29 -16.20
CA VAL A 190 -13.89 14.74 -15.85
C VAL A 190 -14.10 14.91 -14.35
N GLU A 191 -14.96 14.11 -13.75
CA GLU A 191 -15.23 14.16 -12.30
C GLU A 191 -13.99 13.72 -11.50
N PHE A 192 -13.29 12.69 -11.98
CA PHE A 192 -12.05 12.24 -11.36
C PHE A 192 -10.94 13.29 -11.45
N ASP A 193 -10.79 13.97 -12.59
CA ASP A 193 -9.85 15.09 -12.74
C ASP A 193 -10.17 16.24 -11.80
N GLN A 194 -11.46 16.59 -11.65
CA GLN A 194 -11.91 17.60 -10.70
C GLN A 194 -11.63 17.19 -9.25
N PHE A 195 -11.84 15.91 -8.89
CA PHE A 195 -11.50 15.37 -7.59
C PHE A 195 -10.01 15.58 -7.30
N ILE A 196 -9.13 15.17 -8.22
CA ILE A 196 -7.68 15.34 -8.08
C ILE A 196 -7.29 16.81 -7.94
N ALA A 197 -7.86 17.68 -8.77
CA ALA A 197 -7.45 19.09 -8.82
C ALA A 197 -7.95 19.94 -7.63
N ARG A 198 -9.12 19.59 -7.05
CA ARG A 198 -9.81 20.47 -6.09
C ARG A 198 -10.14 19.83 -4.75
N PHE A 199 -10.42 18.54 -4.73
CA PHE A 199 -10.98 17.86 -3.57
C PHE A 199 -10.07 16.79 -3.00
N TYR A 200 -8.88 16.60 -3.58
CA TYR A 200 -7.94 15.60 -3.11
C TYR A 200 -7.54 15.86 -1.64
N PRO A 201 -7.66 14.85 -0.75
CA PRO A 201 -7.42 15.06 0.67
C PRO A 201 -5.94 15.38 0.95
N LYS A 202 -5.72 16.46 1.70
CA LYS A 202 -4.37 16.98 1.96
C LYS A 202 -3.55 16.10 2.91
N ASN A 203 -4.21 15.26 3.69
CA ASN A 203 -3.61 14.38 4.67
C ASN A 203 -3.30 12.97 4.11
N VAL A 204 -3.48 12.76 2.81
CA VAL A 204 -3.00 11.58 2.11
C VAL A 204 -1.52 11.75 1.79
N ILE A 205 -0.71 10.83 2.27
CA ILE A 205 0.74 10.78 2.05
C ILE A 205 1.05 10.11 0.71
N ARG A 206 0.38 8.98 0.48
CA ARG A 206 0.55 8.14 -0.70
C ARG A 206 -0.79 7.55 -1.12
N SER A 207 -1.06 7.58 -2.41
CA SER A 207 -2.07 6.68 -2.97
C SER A 207 -1.55 6.06 -4.26
N LYS A 208 -1.93 4.81 -4.46
CA LYS A 208 -1.55 4.07 -5.65
C LYS A 208 -2.53 2.95 -5.93
N GLY A 209 -2.82 2.71 -7.20
CA GLY A 209 -3.71 1.63 -7.55
C GLY A 209 -4.14 1.63 -9.00
N LEU A 210 -4.98 0.66 -9.32
CA LEU A 210 -5.54 0.49 -10.65
C LEU A 210 -6.89 1.20 -10.75
N CYS A 211 -7.13 1.81 -11.89
CA CYS A 211 -8.40 2.43 -12.21
C CYS A 211 -8.69 2.34 -13.71
N TYR A 212 -9.96 2.59 -14.08
CA TYR A 212 -10.38 2.70 -15.46
C TYR A 212 -11.53 3.70 -15.60
N PHE A 213 -11.79 4.14 -16.81
CA PHE A 213 -12.70 5.23 -17.11
C PHE A 213 -13.82 4.78 -18.04
N SER A 214 -14.97 5.43 -17.94
CA SER A 214 -16.16 5.14 -18.77
C SER A 214 -15.93 5.35 -20.27
N THR A 215 -15.03 6.27 -20.63
CA THR A 215 -14.66 6.57 -22.02
C THR A 215 -13.69 5.56 -22.63
N GLU A 216 -12.91 4.84 -21.79
CA GLU A 216 -11.87 3.90 -22.22
C GLU A 216 -11.90 2.64 -21.35
N ARG A 217 -13.02 1.92 -21.41
CA ARG A 217 -13.29 0.78 -20.51
C ARG A 217 -12.32 -0.39 -20.66
N ASP A 218 -11.61 -0.48 -21.78
CA ASP A 218 -10.67 -1.56 -22.06
C ASP A 218 -9.26 -1.28 -21.53
N MET A 219 -8.98 -0.01 -21.20
CA MET A 219 -7.68 0.40 -20.69
C MET A 219 -7.63 0.37 -19.18
N CYS A 220 -6.58 -0.25 -18.65
CA CYS A 220 -6.20 -0.18 -17.26
C CYS A 220 -5.20 0.96 -17.05
N TYR A 221 -5.46 1.79 -16.06
CA TYR A 221 -4.58 2.88 -15.68
C TYR A 221 -4.00 2.63 -14.29
N LEU A 222 -2.72 2.92 -14.14
CA LEU A 222 -2.07 3.04 -12.84
C LEU A 222 -2.16 4.49 -12.38
N PHE A 223 -2.91 4.71 -11.32
CA PHE A 223 -2.98 5.98 -10.61
C PHE A 223 -1.94 6.00 -9.50
N GLU A 224 -1.16 7.06 -9.41
CA GLU A 224 -0.15 7.25 -8.38
C GLU A 224 -0.19 8.70 -7.88
N GLN A 225 -0.17 8.84 -6.56
CA GLN A 225 0.04 10.11 -5.89
C GLN A 225 1.08 9.92 -4.79
N ALA A 226 2.07 10.81 -4.73
CA ALA A 226 3.06 10.89 -3.66
C ALA A 226 3.35 12.37 -3.40
N GLY A 227 3.13 12.83 -2.18
CA GLY A 227 3.18 14.25 -1.87
C GLY A 227 2.21 15.05 -2.76
N LYS A 228 2.73 15.98 -3.56
CA LYS A 228 1.92 16.79 -4.49
C LYS A 228 1.90 16.25 -5.92
N GLN A 229 2.73 15.29 -6.20
CA GLN A 229 2.79 14.71 -7.54
C GLN A 229 1.67 13.69 -7.72
N VAL A 230 0.98 13.82 -8.84
CA VAL A 230 -0.03 12.88 -9.30
C VAL A 230 0.33 12.45 -10.70
N SER A 231 0.26 11.17 -10.96
CA SER A 231 0.43 10.60 -12.29
C SER A 231 -0.65 9.57 -12.59
N LEU A 232 -1.01 9.50 -13.86
CA LEU A 232 -1.92 8.52 -14.41
C LEU A 232 -1.27 7.95 -15.65
N THR A 233 -0.88 6.67 -15.59
CA THR A 233 -0.16 5.99 -16.68
C THR A 233 -0.94 4.78 -17.15
N GLN A 234 -0.90 4.50 -18.46
CA GLN A 234 -1.50 3.30 -19.00
C GLN A 234 -0.71 2.08 -18.51
N ALA A 235 -1.39 1.15 -17.85
CA ALA A 235 -0.82 -0.09 -17.32
C ALA A 235 -1.06 -1.30 -18.24
N GLY A 236 -1.88 -1.13 -19.27
CA GLY A 236 -2.22 -2.18 -20.23
C GLY A 236 -3.72 -2.30 -20.43
N GLN A 237 -4.17 -3.45 -20.89
CA GLN A 237 -5.59 -3.77 -21.05
C GLN A 237 -6.03 -4.77 -19.98
N TRP A 238 -7.32 -4.72 -19.63
CA TRP A 238 -7.91 -5.68 -18.71
C TRP A 238 -8.00 -7.07 -19.36
N TYR A 239 -7.87 -8.12 -18.59
CA TYR A 239 -8.00 -9.49 -19.10
C TYR A 239 -9.38 -9.77 -19.70
N ALA A 240 -10.42 -9.09 -19.22
CA ALA A 240 -11.77 -9.17 -19.78
C ALA A 240 -11.88 -8.66 -21.23
N THR A 241 -10.83 -8.05 -21.80
CA THR A 241 -10.76 -7.66 -23.21
C THR A 241 -10.12 -8.72 -24.09
N MET A 242 -9.54 -9.75 -23.48
CA MET A 242 -8.85 -10.84 -24.17
C MET A 242 -9.86 -11.67 -25.00
N PRO A 243 -9.48 -12.13 -26.22
CA PRO A 243 -10.28 -13.08 -26.95
C PRO A 243 -10.57 -14.35 -26.14
N GLN A 244 -11.80 -14.89 -26.26
CA GLN A 244 -12.26 -15.98 -25.41
C GLN A 244 -11.33 -17.21 -25.42
N GLU A 245 -10.80 -17.60 -26.57
CA GLU A 245 -9.89 -18.73 -26.68
C GLU A 245 -8.56 -18.52 -25.94
N GLU A 246 -8.03 -17.30 -26.01
CA GLU A 246 -6.81 -16.91 -25.29
C GLU A 246 -7.07 -16.84 -23.80
N PHE A 247 -8.20 -16.27 -23.39
CA PHE A 247 -8.61 -16.16 -21.99
C PHE A 247 -8.81 -17.54 -21.36
N ASP A 248 -9.44 -18.49 -22.05
CA ASP A 248 -9.65 -19.86 -21.55
C ASP A 248 -8.35 -20.61 -21.32
N ASN A 249 -7.33 -20.35 -22.13
CA ASN A 249 -5.99 -20.91 -21.92
C ASN A 249 -5.26 -20.21 -20.78
N PHE A 250 -5.29 -18.88 -20.75
CA PHE A 250 -4.68 -18.06 -19.69
C PHE A 250 -5.26 -18.39 -18.31
N LYS A 251 -6.58 -18.57 -18.20
CA LYS A 251 -7.27 -18.97 -16.97
C LYS A 251 -6.82 -20.34 -16.44
N LYS A 252 -6.52 -21.30 -17.32
CA LYS A 252 -6.01 -22.61 -16.90
C LYS A 252 -4.62 -22.52 -16.27
N GLU A 253 -3.79 -21.61 -16.80
CA GLU A 253 -2.44 -21.37 -16.31
C GLU A 253 -2.43 -20.49 -15.06
N ASN A 254 -3.43 -19.60 -14.92
CA ASN A 254 -3.54 -18.63 -13.84
C ASN A 254 -4.92 -18.67 -13.16
N PRO A 255 -5.26 -19.73 -12.40
CA PRO A 255 -6.60 -19.89 -11.81
C PRO A 255 -6.99 -18.77 -10.83
N SER A 256 -6.02 -18.13 -10.18
CA SER A 256 -6.22 -17.05 -9.21
C SER A 256 -6.89 -15.80 -9.79
N ILE A 257 -6.84 -15.61 -11.11
CA ILE A 257 -7.49 -14.47 -11.77
C ILE A 257 -9.01 -14.46 -11.56
N MET A 258 -9.59 -15.64 -11.30
CA MET A 258 -11.02 -15.78 -11.06
C MET A 258 -11.44 -15.36 -9.64
N ASN A 259 -10.52 -15.16 -8.74
CA ASN A 259 -10.83 -14.76 -7.35
C ASN A 259 -11.50 -13.38 -7.30
N ASP A 260 -11.04 -12.46 -8.18
CA ASP A 260 -11.57 -11.09 -8.28
C ASP A 260 -12.42 -10.88 -9.55
N TRP A 261 -12.92 -11.94 -10.16
CA TRP A 261 -13.71 -11.86 -11.39
C TRP A 261 -15.17 -11.55 -11.12
N ASP A 262 -15.68 -10.52 -11.78
CA ASP A 262 -17.09 -10.12 -11.74
C ASP A 262 -17.79 -10.49 -13.05
N ASP A 263 -19.05 -10.99 -12.99
CA ASP A 263 -19.78 -11.43 -14.17
C ASP A 263 -20.11 -10.29 -15.15
N THR A 264 -20.22 -9.06 -14.67
CA THR A 264 -20.55 -7.88 -15.48
C THR A 264 -19.29 -7.13 -15.94
N TYR A 265 -18.30 -7.01 -15.06
CA TYR A 265 -17.13 -6.17 -15.26
C TYR A 265 -15.87 -6.97 -15.62
N GLY A 266 -15.85 -8.28 -15.41
CA GLY A 266 -14.65 -9.09 -15.51
C GLY A 266 -13.69 -8.76 -14.39
N ASP A 267 -12.41 -8.56 -14.73
CA ASP A 267 -11.36 -8.09 -13.81
C ASP A 267 -11.30 -6.56 -13.66
N ARG A 268 -12.15 -5.81 -14.39
CA ARG A 268 -12.20 -4.35 -14.33
C ARG A 268 -12.62 -3.88 -12.94
N MET A 269 -11.83 -2.97 -12.37
CA MET A 269 -12.13 -2.38 -11.07
C MET A 269 -11.41 -1.06 -10.84
N GLN A 270 -11.91 -0.31 -9.88
CA GLN A 270 -11.17 0.72 -9.15
C GLN A 270 -10.60 0.06 -7.92
N LYS A 271 -9.29 -0.04 -7.78
CA LYS A 271 -8.64 -0.56 -6.57
C LYS A 271 -7.47 0.32 -6.24
N ILE A 272 -7.67 1.26 -5.31
CA ILE A 272 -6.70 2.29 -4.96
C ILE A 272 -6.43 2.23 -3.46
N VAL A 273 -5.17 2.07 -3.10
CA VAL A 273 -4.70 2.10 -1.71
C VAL A 273 -4.40 3.55 -1.34
N PHE A 274 -4.86 3.96 -0.16
CA PHE A 274 -4.58 5.25 0.45
C PHE A 274 -3.80 5.04 1.75
N ILE A 275 -2.70 5.76 1.89
CA ILE A 275 -1.88 5.83 3.11
C ILE A 275 -1.85 7.30 3.54
N GLY A 276 -2.20 7.60 4.77
CA GLY A 276 -2.24 8.98 5.24
C GLY A 276 -2.48 9.10 6.73
N GLN A 277 -2.52 10.34 7.19
CA GLN A 277 -2.70 10.66 8.59
C GLN A 277 -4.05 11.28 8.86
N ASN A 278 -4.75 10.78 9.90
CA ASN A 278 -6.08 11.24 10.28
C ASN A 278 -7.05 11.32 9.08
N MET A 279 -7.02 10.31 8.21
CA MET A 279 -7.88 10.26 7.05
C MET A 279 -9.34 10.00 7.45
N ASP A 280 -10.25 10.78 6.91
CA ASP A 280 -11.67 10.46 6.92
C ASP A 280 -11.99 9.54 5.74
N ARG A 281 -11.91 8.22 5.99
CA ARG A 281 -12.16 7.19 4.99
C ARG A 281 -13.53 7.39 4.33
N ALA A 282 -14.58 7.61 5.11
CA ALA A 282 -15.94 7.74 4.60
C ALA A 282 -16.08 8.97 3.66
N ALA A 283 -15.45 10.09 4.02
CA ALA A 283 -15.44 11.28 3.17
C ALA A 283 -14.66 11.05 1.86
N ILE A 284 -13.51 10.35 1.91
CA ILE A 284 -12.71 10.02 0.74
C ILE A 284 -13.48 9.07 -0.18
N GLU A 285 -14.05 8.00 0.36
CA GLU A 285 -14.85 7.03 -0.40
C GLU A 285 -16.04 7.71 -1.06
N LYS A 286 -16.74 8.61 -0.37
CA LYS A 286 -17.85 9.36 -0.94
C LYS A 286 -17.41 10.24 -2.11
N LEU A 287 -16.31 10.98 -1.97
CA LEU A 287 -15.79 11.81 -3.06
C LEU A 287 -15.43 10.99 -4.30
N LEU A 288 -14.86 9.80 -4.10
CA LEU A 288 -14.56 8.87 -5.20
C LEU A 288 -15.82 8.22 -5.77
N ASP A 289 -16.80 7.89 -4.94
CA ASP A 289 -18.09 7.35 -5.40
C ASP A 289 -18.87 8.37 -6.25
N ASP A 290 -18.73 9.67 -5.94
CA ASP A 290 -19.29 10.77 -6.73
C ASP A 290 -18.61 10.87 -8.12
N CYS A 291 -17.38 10.35 -8.28
CA CYS A 291 -16.69 10.29 -9.57
C CYS A 291 -17.09 9.07 -10.42
N LEU A 292 -17.84 8.11 -9.87
CA LEU A 292 -18.26 6.94 -10.63
C LEU A 292 -19.31 7.31 -11.69
N GLU A 293 -19.24 6.64 -12.83
CA GLU A 293 -20.27 6.78 -13.88
C GLU A 293 -21.68 6.58 -13.29
N SER A 294 -22.59 7.47 -13.62
CA SER A 294 -24.00 7.37 -13.20
C SER A 294 -24.64 6.06 -13.71
N LYS A 295 -25.53 5.48 -12.91
CA LYS A 295 -26.25 4.26 -13.29
C LYS A 295 -27.17 4.50 -14.47
#